data_e4cce618665996974e356aa25be6ec45
#
_entry.id   e4cce618665996974e356aa25be6ec45
#
_cell.length_a   1.000
_cell.length_b   1.000
_cell.length_c   1.000
_cell.angle_alpha   90.00
_cell.angle_beta   90.00
_cell.angle_gamma   90.00
#
_symmetry.space_group_name_H-M   'P 1'
#
loop_
_entity.id
_entity.type
_entity.pdbx_description
1 polymer ?
#
loop_
_entity_poly.entity_id
_entity_poly.type
_entity_poly.pdbx_seq_one_letter_code
_entity_poly.pdbx_strand_id
1 'polypeptide(L)'
;MEETQQNDQKMEFRALCEEFRANNQIPPEKFDLYQVKRGLRNPDGTGVMAGLTLICNVHGYLIDDAERIPDKGILTYRGINVEDIVEGCRRENRFGFEEVAWLLLFGKQPTRSQLEGFSKLLNSCRELPEYFAEDMIIKAPSRNIMNKLGRSVLALYSYDDNPDDPFLENNMRQAIQLIARLPTIMTYA
;
A
#
# COMPACT_ATOMS: atom_id res chain seq x y z
N MET A 1 -8.73 -31.31 -3.96
CA MET A 1 -7.72 -30.53 -3.22
C MET A 1 -7.63 -29.09 -3.72
N GLU A 2 -7.62 -28.85 -5.03
CA GLU A 2 -7.58 -27.48 -5.62
C GLU A 2 -8.83 -26.64 -5.31
N GLU A 3 -10.02 -27.20 -5.41
CA GLU A 3 -11.27 -26.48 -5.08
C GLU A 3 -11.36 -26.07 -3.60
N THR A 4 -10.82 -26.85 -2.69
CA THR A 4 -10.80 -26.54 -1.25
C THR A 4 -9.83 -25.39 -0.97
N GLN A 5 -8.64 -25.40 -1.56
CA GLN A 5 -7.66 -24.33 -1.45
C GLN A 5 -8.17 -23.00 -2.03
N GLN A 6 -8.86 -23.08 -3.16
CA GLN A 6 -9.44 -21.89 -3.82
C GLN A 6 -10.59 -21.28 -3.00
N ASN A 7 -11.35 -22.10 -2.28
CA ASN A 7 -12.42 -21.64 -1.40
C ASN A 7 -11.89 -21.02 -0.10
N ASP A 8 -10.84 -21.61 0.47
CA ASP A 8 -10.16 -21.08 1.66
C ASP A 8 -9.53 -19.72 1.35
N GLN A 9 -8.87 -19.57 0.21
CA GLN A 9 -8.28 -18.30 -0.23
C GLN A 9 -9.35 -17.22 -0.47
N LYS A 10 -10.50 -17.56 -1.05
CA LYS A 10 -11.64 -16.64 -1.17
C LYS A 10 -12.18 -16.16 0.16
N MET A 11 -12.27 -17.04 1.14
CA MET A 11 -12.70 -16.67 2.49
C MET A 11 -11.70 -15.72 3.17
N GLU A 12 -10.41 -15.95 2.99
CA GLU A 12 -9.35 -15.10 3.51
C GLU A 12 -9.42 -13.68 2.92
N PHE A 13 -9.59 -13.55 1.59
CA PHE A 13 -9.76 -12.24 0.94
C PHE A 13 -11.02 -11.50 1.40
N ARG A 14 -12.12 -12.20 1.66
CA ARG A 14 -13.34 -11.58 2.20
C ARG A 14 -13.10 -10.99 3.60
N ALA A 15 -12.42 -11.72 4.48
CA ALA A 15 -12.06 -11.22 5.81
C ALA A 15 -11.18 -9.98 5.75
N LEU A 16 -10.21 -9.94 4.83
CA LEU A 16 -9.36 -8.77 4.58
C LEU A 16 -10.17 -7.57 4.06
N CYS A 17 -11.14 -7.80 3.17
CA CYS A 17 -12.02 -6.73 2.69
C CYS A 17 -12.93 -6.16 3.79
N GLU A 18 -13.41 -6.99 4.71
CA GLU A 18 -14.18 -6.53 5.87
C GLU A 18 -13.32 -5.67 6.80
N GLU A 19 -12.09 -6.11 7.08
CA GLU A 19 -11.14 -5.35 7.86
C GLU A 19 -10.81 -3.99 7.20
N PHE A 20 -10.61 -3.99 5.88
CA PHE A 20 -10.38 -2.77 5.12
C PHE A 20 -11.56 -1.80 5.22
N ARG A 21 -12.79 -2.28 4.98
CA ARG A 21 -14.00 -1.44 5.06
C ARG A 21 -14.19 -0.84 6.45
N ALA A 22 -13.92 -1.61 7.50
CA ALA A 22 -14.09 -1.15 8.88
C ALA A 22 -13.17 0.04 9.24
N ASN A 23 -11.96 0.10 8.66
CA ASN A 23 -10.92 1.04 9.08
C ASN A 23 -10.58 2.14 8.04
N ASN A 24 -11.28 2.19 6.90
CA ASN A 24 -10.96 3.13 5.82
C ASN A 24 -12.12 4.07 5.44
N GLN A 25 -13.05 4.33 6.35
CA GLN A 25 -14.11 5.29 6.11
C GLN A 25 -13.70 6.69 6.61
N ILE A 26 -13.81 7.67 5.73
CA ILE A 26 -13.66 9.09 6.08
C ILE A 26 -15.06 9.69 6.18
N PRO A 27 -15.47 10.20 7.35
CA PRO A 27 -16.77 10.83 7.52
C PRO A 27 -16.97 11.96 6.48
N PRO A 28 -18.12 11.98 5.74
CA PRO A 28 -18.38 12.98 4.71
C PRO A 28 -18.24 14.43 5.19
N GLU A 29 -18.63 14.72 6.41
CA GLU A 29 -18.55 16.04 7.03
C GLU A 29 -17.12 16.60 7.12
N LYS A 30 -16.09 15.74 7.09
CA LYS A 30 -14.69 16.19 7.03
C LYS A 30 -14.35 16.89 5.71
N PHE A 31 -14.97 16.49 4.61
CA PHE A 31 -14.75 17.12 3.31
C PHE A 31 -15.29 18.56 3.31
N ASP A 32 -16.44 18.80 3.93
CA ASP A 32 -17.01 20.13 4.09
C ASP A 32 -16.21 20.97 5.10
N LEU A 33 -15.81 20.36 6.23
CA LEU A 33 -15.03 21.03 7.27
C LEU A 33 -13.70 21.57 6.73
N TYR A 34 -12.99 20.78 5.93
CA TYR A 34 -11.70 21.17 5.36
C TYR A 34 -11.80 21.82 3.99
N GLN A 35 -13.01 22.09 3.49
CA GLN A 35 -13.27 22.71 2.19
C GLN A 35 -12.45 22.07 1.07
N VAL A 36 -12.46 20.74 0.98
CA VAL A 36 -11.72 19.98 -0.02
C VAL A 36 -12.14 20.40 -1.42
N LYS A 37 -11.19 20.92 -2.20
CA LYS A 37 -11.44 21.44 -3.56
C LYS A 37 -10.95 20.45 -4.62
N ARG A 38 -11.58 20.52 -5.80
CA ARG A 38 -11.08 19.86 -7.00
C ARG A 38 -10.16 20.82 -7.75
N GLY A 39 -8.97 20.38 -8.12
CA GLY A 39 -7.96 21.19 -8.81
C GLY A 39 -6.63 21.22 -8.07
N LEU A 40 -5.59 21.77 -8.70
CA LEU A 40 -4.21 21.61 -8.22
C LEU A 40 -3.68 22.83 -7.47
N ARG A 41 -4.26 24.02 -7.66
CA ARG A 41 -3.80 25.26 -7.06
C ARG A 41 -4.94 26.23 -6.73
N ASN A 42 -4.74 27.02 -5.69
CA ASN A 42 -5.55 28.21 -5.40
C ASN A 42 -5.15 29.38 -6.32
N PRO A 43 -6.01 30.42 -6.45
CA PRO A 43 -5.68 31.61 -7.26
C PRO A 43 -4.40 32.33 -6.83
N ASP A 44 -4.02 32.25 -5.57
CA ASP A 44 -2.79 32.82 -4.99
C ASP A 44 -1.54 31.95 -5.22
N GLY A 45 -1.67 30.84 -5.98
CA GLY A 45 -0.58 29.92 -6.29
C GLY A 45 -0.28 28.90 -5.20
N THR A 46 -0.96 28.93 -4.06
CA THR A 46 -0.80 27.94 -2.99
C THR A 46 -1.39 26.59 -3.39
N GLY A 47 -0.96 25.52 -2.72
CA GLY A 47 -1.54 24.19 -2.91
C GLY A 47 -2.98 24.11 -2.42
N VAL A 48 -3.80 23.29 -3.08
CA VAL A 48 -5.16 23.00 -2.63
C VAL A 48 -5.21 21.67 -1.90
N MET A 49 -6.15 21.51 -0.97
CA MET A 49 -6.47 20.22 -0.40
C MET A 49 -7.30 19.43 -1.42
N ALA A 50 -6.65 18.51 -2.13
CA ALA A 50 -7.27 17.71 -3.19
C ALA A 50 -8.03 16.48 -2.66
N GLY A 51 -7.81 16.11 -1.39
CA GLY A 51 -8.46 14.95 -0.76
C GLY A 51 -8.08 14.82 0.70
N LEU A 52 -8.69 13.87 1.37
CA LEU A 52 -8.38 13.49 2.74
C LEU A 52 -7.82 12.08 2.77
N THR A 53 -6.89 11.83 3.67
CA THR A 53 -6.35 10.49 3.94
C THR A 53 -6.25 10.26 5.45
N LEU A 54 -6.49 9.01 5.86
CA LEU A 54 -6.21 8.55 7.22
C LEU A 54 -4.95 7.68 7.28
N ILE A 55 -4.23 7.53 6.15
CA ILE A 55 -3.14 6.56 6.02
C ILE A 55 -1.86 7.10 6.63
N CYS A 56 -1.46 8.33 6.29
CA CYS A 56 -0.24 8.92 6.83
C CYS A 56 -0.38 10.41 7.05
N ASN A 57 0.46 10.93 7.93
CA ASN A 57 0.64 12.37 8.11
C ASN A 57 2.13 12.69 8.15
N VAL A 58 2.51 13.75 7.43
CA VAL A 58 3.89 14.26 7.40
C VAL A 58 3.86 15.67 7.98
N HIS A 59 4.59 15.87 9.07
CA HIS A 59 4.79 17.17 9.69
C HIS A 59 6.26 17.56 9.57
N GLY A 60 6.58 18.81 9.29
CA GLY A 60 7.96 19.29 9.16
C GLY A 60 8.08 20.80 9.20
N TYR A 61 6.97 21.51 9.34
CA TYR A 61 6.94 22.96 9.52
C TYR A 61 5.62 23.41 10.15
N LEU A 62 5.67 24.56 10.78
CA LEU A 62 4.49 25.31 11.23
C LEU A 62 4.26 26.51 10.30
N ILE A 63 3.05 27.02 10.27
CA ILE A 63 2.72 28.29 9.64
C ILE A 63 2.38 29.26 10.76
N ASP A 64 3.17 30.33 10.89
CA ASP A 64 2.97 31.42 11.82
C ASP A 64 3.07 32.73 11.06
N ASP A 65 2.10 33.62 11.25
CA ASP A 65 1.98 34.90 10.51
C ASP A 65 2.21 34.79 9.00
N ALA A 66 1.68 33.71 8.36
CA ALA A 66 1.86 33.35 6.95
C ALA A 66 3.31 32.97 6.55
N GLU A 67 4.22 32.85 7.50
CA GLU A 67 5.59 32.34 7.28
C GLU A 67 5.70 30.85 7.64
N ARG A 68 6.58 30.13 6.91
CA ARG A 68 6.90 28.73 7.19
C ARG A 68 8.07 28.67 8.16
N ILE A 69 7.79 28.19 9.37
CA ILE A 69 8.82 27.94 10.38
C ILE A 69 9.17 26.46 10.36
N PRO A 70 10.43 26.06 10.09
CA PRO A 70 10.84 24.67 10.17
C PRO A 70 10.59 24.08 11.55
N ASP A 71 10.07 22.87 11.62
CA ASP A 71 9.85 22.11 12.84
C ASP A 71 10.40 20.69 12.69
N LYS A 72 10.48 19.96 13.82
CA LYS A 72 10.92 18.57 13.79
C LYS A 72 10.08 17.75 12.83
N GLY A 73 10.74 17.08 11.88
CA GLY A 73 10.05 16.17 10.94
C GLY A 73 9.43 15.00 11.68
N ILE A 74 8.14 14.76 11.49
CA ILE A 74 7.40 13.65 12.05
C ILE A 74 6.63 12.97 10.91
N LEU A 75 6.78 11.65 10.79
CA LEU A 75 5.98 10.82 9.92
C LEU A 75 5.18 9.83 10.75
N THR A 76 3.87 9.84 10.57
CA THR A 76 3.02 8.84 11.22
C THR A 76 2.30 7.99 10.18
N TYR A 77 2.18 6.71 10.44
CA TYR A 77 1.34 5.76 9.71
C TYR A 77 0.16 5.37 10.58
N ARG A 78 -1.05 5.67 10.13
CA ARG A 78 -2.30 5.41 10.89
C ARG A 78 -2.23 5.96 12.34
N GLY A 79 -1.59 7.13 12.51
CA GLY A 79 -1.39 7.77 13.81
C GLY A 79 -0.20 7.28 14.64
N ILE A 80 0.50 6.23 14.22
CA ILE A 80 1.68 5.68 14.90
C ILE A 80 2.94 6.30 14.30
N ASN A 81 3.84 6.81 15.15
CA ASN A 81 5.12 7.35 14.68
C ASN A 81 5.98 6.23 14.07
N VAL A 82 6.52 6.50 12.88
CA VAL A 82 7.39 5.54 12.16
C VAL A 82 8.64 5.20 12.98
N GLU A 83 9.18 6.16 13.75
CA GLU A 83 10.33 5.92 14.66
C GLU A 83 10.02 4.82 15.69
N ASP A 84 8.79 4.82 16.26
CA ASP A 84 8.36 3.81 17.25
C ASP A 84 8.25 2.42 16.61
N ILE A 85 7.74 2.35 15.35
CA ILE A 85 7.66 1.08 14.60
C ILE A 85 9.07 0.53 14.37
N VAL A 86 9.99 1.37 13.89
CA VAL A 86 11.37 0.97 13.60
C VAL A 86 12.08 0.52 14.87
N GLU A 87 11.94 1.25 15.98
CA GLU A 87 12.55 0.88 17.24
C GLU A 87 11.99 -0.43 17.81
N GLY A 88 10.68 -0.65 17.67
CA GLY A 88 10.03 -1.92 17.99
C GLY A 88 10.65 -3.09 17.22
N CYS A 89 10.80 -2.94 15.91
CA CYS A 89 11.42 -3.95 15.04
C CYS A 89 12.89 -4.22 15.42
N ARG A 90 13.66 -3.17 15.71
CA ARG A 90 15.07 -3.29 16.15
C ARG A 90 15.19 -4.04 17.46
N ARG A 91 14.40 -3.66 18.46
CA ARG A 91 14.41 -4.29 19.78
C ARG A 91 14.08 -5.78 19.73
N GLU A 92 13.16 -6.16 18.84
CA GLU A 92 12.74 -7.55 18.66
C GLU A 92 13.59 -8.30 17.62
N ASN A 93 14.57 -7.63 16.98
CA ASN A 93 15.44 -8.18 15.94
C ASN A 93 14.64 -8.86 14.80
N ARG A 94 13.64 -8.17 14.29
CA ARG A 94 12.75 -8.66 13.22
C ARG A 94 12.58 -7.62 12.10
N PHE A 95 12.15 -8.10 10.95
CA PHE A 95 11.73 -7.25 9.85
C PHE A 95 10.29 -6.77 10.06
N GLY A 96 10.00 -5.53 9.62
CA GLY A 96 8.70 -4.89 9.81
C GLY A 96 7.89 -4.70 8.53
N PHE A 97 8.31 -5.26 7.38
CA PHE A 97 7.67 -5.01 6.09
C PHE A 97 6.20 -5.42 6.08
N GLU A 98 5.91 -6.67 6.45
CA GLU A 98 4.55 -7.22 6.46
C GLU A 98 3.66 -6.52 7.49
N GLU A 99 4.21 -6.16 8.64
CA GLU A 99 3.50 -5.42 9.69
C GLU A 99 3.12 -4.01 9.22
N VAL A 100 4.04 -3.30 8.57
CA VAL A 100 3.78 -1.96 8.03
C VAL A 100 2.80 -2.04 6.85
N ALA A 101 2.93 -3.02 5.96
CA ALA A 101 1.98 -3.23 4.88
C ALA A 101 0.56 -3.48 5.43
N TRP A 102 0.43 -4.32 6.46
CA TRP A 102 -0.83 -4.53 7.16
C TRP A 102 -1.38 -3.23 7.76
N LEU A 103 -0.55 -2.51 8.52
CA LEU A 103 -0.96 -1.26 9.17
C LEU A 103 -1.51 -0.24 8.16
N LEU A 104 -0.82 -0.07 7.04
CA LEU A 104 -1.23 0.88 5.99
C LEU A 104 -2.54 0.45 5.33
N LEU A 105 -2.72 -0.84 5.02
CA LEU A 105 -3.91 -1.37 4.39
C LEU A 105 -5.12 -1.38 5.34
N PHE A 106 -4.94 -1.87 6.56
CA PHE A 106 -6.05 -2.20 7.46
C PHE A 106 -6.24 -1.23 8.64
N GLY A 107 -5.38 -0.22 8.76
CA GLY A 107 -5.58 0.92 9.69
C GLY A 107 -5.23 0.67 11.15
N LYS A 108 -4.82 -0.54 11.51
CA LYS A 108 -4.38 -0.92 12.86
C LYS A 108 -3.26 -1.94 12.81
N GLN A 109 -2.50 -2.05 13.88
CA GLN A 109 -1.47 -3.10 13.99
C GLN A 109 -2.10 -4.50 13.98
N PRO A 110 -1.47 -5.48 13.32
CA PRO A 110 -1.95 -6.84 13.31
C PRO A 110 -1.74 -7.52 14.67
N THR A 111 -2.62 -8.41 15.03
CA THR A 111 -2.31 -9.42 16.05
C THR A 111 -1.25 -10.38 15.50
N ARG A 112 -0.60 -11.13 16.39
CA ARG A 112 0.40 -12.12 15.96
C ARG A 112 -0.16 -13.13 14.95
N SER A 113 -1.35 -13.63 15.19
CA SER A 113 -2.02 -14.58 14.28
C SER A 113 -2.35 -13.95 12.92
N GLN A 114 -2.81 -12.69 12.91
CA GLN A 114 -3.06 -11.96 11.66
C GLN A 114 -1.78 -11.72 10.87
N LEU A 115 -0.68 -11.34 11.53
CA LEU A 115 0.61 -11.13 10.89
C LEU A 115 1.15 -12.44 10.29
N GLU A 116 1.06 -13.54 11.03
CA GLU A 116 1.47 -14.86 10.54
C GLU A 116 0.64 -15.32 9.32
N GLY A 117 -0.68 -15.12 9.34
CA GLY A 117 -1.58 -15.40 8.22
C GLY A 117 -1.25 -14.55 6.99
N PHE A 118 -1.12 -13.24 7.20
CA PHE A 118 -0.79 -12.30 6.13
C PHE A 118 0.59 -12.58 5.50
N SER A 119 1.59 -12.92 6.30
CA SER A 119 2.91 -13.31 5.79
C SER A 119 2.84 -14.59 4.95
N LYS A 120 2.04 -15.57 5.34
CA LYS A 120 1.80 -16.78 4.54
C LYS A 120 1.12 -16.45 3.21
N LEU A 121 0.10 -15.58 3.25
CA LEU A 121 -0.60 -15.14 2.04
C LEU A 121 0.34 -14.40 1.08
N LEU A 122 1.14 -13.44 1.57
CA LEU A 122 2.13 -12.77 0.75
C LEU A 122 3.14 -13.75 0.13
N ASN A 123 3.61 -14.73 0.90
CA ASN A 123 4.52 -15.75 0.40
C ASN A 123 3.90 -16.57 -0.73
N SER A 124 2.62 -16.95 -0.63
CA SER A 124 1.91 -17.68 -1.70
C SER A 124 1.70 -16.86 -2.97
N CYS A 125 1.73 -15.54 -2.87
CA CYS A 125 1.53 -14.61 -3.99
C CYS A 125 2.84 -14.12 -4.64
N ARG A 126 4.03 -14.51 -4.14
CA ARG A 126 5.33 -14.00 -4.63
C ARG A 126 5.73 -14.50 -6.00
N GLU A 127 5.22 -15.64 -6.40
CA GLU A 127 5.55 -16.23 -7.69
C GLU A 127 5.09 -15.36 -8.85
N LEU A 128 5.99 -15.14 -9.81
CA LEU A 128 5.67 -14.43 -11.03
C LEU A 128 4.98 -15.37 -12.01
N PRO A 129 4.16 -14.84 -12.94
CA PRO A 129 3.63 -15.64 -14.03
C PRO A 129 4.75 -16.34 -14.82
N GLU A 130 4.42 -17.48 -15.43
CA GLU A 130 5.34 -18.26 -16.23
C GLU A 130 6.02 -17.39 -17.30
N TYR A 131 7.34 -17.51 -17.45
CA TYR A 131 8.20 -16.74 -18.36
C TYR A 131 8.19 -15.22 -18.17
N PHE A 132 7.48 -14.68 -17.15
CA PHE A 132 7.41 -13.24 -16.94
C PHE A 132 8.77 -12.59 -16.69
N ALA A 133 9.62 -13.25 -15.88
CA ALA A 133 10.95 -12.73 -15.57
C ALA A 133 11.82 -12.65 -16.84
N GLU A 134 11.79 -13.69 -17.66
CA GLU A 134 12.57 -13.79 -18.90
C GLU A 134 12.10 -12.77 -19.93
N ASP A 135 10.79 -12.73 -20.20
CA ASP A 135 10.23 -12.00 -21.33
C ASP A 135 10.05 -10.49 -21.02
N MET A 136 9.64 -10.15 -19.79
CA MET A 136 9.32 -8.77 -19.43
C MET A 136 10.46 -8.06 -18.69
N ILE A 137 11.34 -8.79 -18.06
CA ILE A 137 12.40 -8.20 -17.26
C ILE A 137 13.78 -8.39 -17.91
N ILE A 138 14.24 -9.61 -18.08
CA ILE A 138 15.61 -9.91 -18.49
C ILE A 138 15.86 -9.54 -19.95
N LYS A 139 14.95 -9.86 -20.87
CA LYS A 139 15.08 -9.53 -22.31
C LYS A 139 15.00 -8.04 -22.63
N ALA A 140 14.46 -7.21 -21.72
CA ALA A 140 14.34 -5.77 -21.91
C ALA A 140 15.05 -4.99 -20.78
N PRO A 141 16.38 -5.05 -20.67
CA PRO A 141 17.12 -4.41 -19.58
C PRO A 141 16.94 -2.90 -19.60
N SER A 142 17.04 -2.27 -18.43
CA SER A 142 16.96 -0.82 -18.27
C SER A 142 17.96 -0.36 -17.22
N ARG A 143 18.60 0.78 -17.47
CA ARG A 143 19.42 1.45 -16.45
C ARG A 143 18.58 2.13 -15.36
N ASN A 144 17.29 2.31 -15.61
CA ASN A 144 16.35 2.93 -14.69
C ASN A 144 15.43 1.85 -14.11
N ILE A 145 15.72 1.43 -12.88
CA ILE A 145 14.97 0.37 -12.17
C ILE A 145 13.53 0.81 -11.91
N MET A 146 13.26 2.08 -11.59
CA MET A 146 11.90 2.58 -11.38
C MET A 146 11.05 2.48 -12.65
N ASN A 147 11.63 2.83 -13.81
CA ASN A 147 10.96 2.62 -15.10
C ASN A 147 10.68 1.14 -15.35
N LYS A 148 11.63 0.26 -14.99
CA LYS A 148 11.47 -1.18 -15.12
C LYS A 148 10.34 -1.71 -14.25
N LEU A 149 10.28 -1.31 -12.98
CA LEU A 149 9.18 -1.66 -12.07
C LEU A 149 7.83 -1.21 -12.64
N GLY A 150 7.72 0.05 -13.09
CA GLY A 150 6.48 0.57 -13.69
C GLY A 150 6.03 -0.23 -14.91
N ARG A 151 6.96 -0.58 -15.83
CA ARG A 151 6.64 -1.42 -16.99
C ARG A 151 6.19 -2.84 -16.58
N SER A 152 6.82 -3.42 -15.57
CA SER A 152 6.48 -4.73 -15.06
C SER A 152 5.08 -4.74 -14.44
N VAL A 153 4.71 -3.70 -13.69
CA VAL A 153 3.35 -3.56 -13.14
C VAL A 153 2.32 -3.47 -14.27
N LEU A 154 2.58 -2.66 -15.30
CA LEU A 154 1.70 -2.56 -16.47
C LEU A 154 1.59 -3.90 -17.24
N ALA A 155 2.70 -4.64 -17.37
CA ALA A 155 2.70 -5.94 -18.04
C ALA A 155 1.90 -7.00 -17.27
N LEU A 156 1.87 -6.94 -15.93
CA LEU A 156 1.07 -7.86 -15.11
C LEU A 156 -0.43 -7.81 -15.40
N TYR A 157 -0.93 -6.70 -15.94
CA TYR A 157 -2.32 -6.57 -16.41
C TYR A 157 -2.71 -7.70 -17.36
N SER A 158 -1.82 -8.07 -18.29
CA SER A 158 -2.07 -9.12 -19.28
C SER A 158 -2.10 -10.55 -18.72
N TYR A 159 -1.68 -10.71 -17.48
CA TYR A 159 -1.65 -12.00 -16.76
C TYR A 159 -2.74 -12.12 -15.69
N ASP A 160 -3.63 -11.14 -15.62
CA ASP A 160 -4.77 -11.13 -14.70
C ASP A 160 -6.04 -11.52 -15.47
N ASP A 161 -6.77 -12.53 -15.01
CA ASP A 161 -8.00 -12.98 -15.65
C ASP A 161 -9.15 -11.97 -15.55
N ASN A 162 -9.09 -11.06 -14.55
CA ASN A 162 -10.12 -10.06 -14.31
C ASN A 162 -9.50 -8.68 -13.96
N PRO A 163 -8.70 -8.09 -14.88
CA PRO A 163 -7.93 -6.89 -14.56
C PRO A 163 -8.80 -5.66 -14.29
N ASP A 164 -9.95 -5.56 -14.93
CA ASP A 164 -10.85 -4.39 -14.91
C ASP A 164 -12.03 -4.56 -13.94
N ASP A 165 -12.09 -5.64 -13.16
CA ASP A 165 -13.15 -5.84 -12.18
C ASP A 165 -13.02 -4.83 -11.03
N PRO A 166 -13.99 -3.89 -10.86
CA PRO A 166 -13.91 -2.80 -9.89
C PRO A 166 -14.28 -3.20 -8.46
N PHE A 167 -14.66 -4.44 -8.22
CA PHE A 167 -15.04 -4.88 -6.88
C PHE A 167 -13.86 -4.91 -5.90
N LEU A 168 -14.15 -4.59 -4.64
CA LEU A 168 -13.13 -4.47 -3.61
C LEU A 168 -12.32 -5.76 -3.43
N GLU A 169 -12.97 -6.91 -3.53
CA GLU A 169 -12.33 -8.22 -3.41
C GLU A 169 -11.24 -8.42 -4.46
N ASN A 170 -11.51 -8.02 -5.71
CA ASN A 170 -10.53 -8.09 -6.80
C ASN A 170 -9.40 -7.08 -6.61
N ASN A 171 -9.73 -5.83 -6.28
CA ASN A 171 -8.74 -4.79 -6.00
C ASN A 171 -7.82 -5.19 -4.83
N MET A 172 -8.37 -5.81 -3.78
CA MET A 172 -7.57 -6.30 -2.66
C MET A 172 -6.64 -7.44 -3.08
N ARG A 173 -7.12 -8.38 -3.89
CA ARG A 173 -6.31 -9.46 -4.47
C ARG A 173 -5.15 -8.89 -5.28
N GLN A 174 -5.43 -7.97 -6.19
CA GLN A 174 -4.42 -7.32 -7.02
C GLN A 174 -3.39 -6.55 -6.17
N ALA A 175 -3.83 -5.79 -5.17
CA ALA A 175 -2.94 -5.06 -4.28
C ALA A 175 -2.00 -6.00 -3.51
N ILE A 176 -2.52 -7.08 -2.95
CA ILE A 176 -1.70 -8.08 -2.22
C ILE A 176 -0.71 -8.76 -3.15
N GLN A 177 -1.13 -9.14 -4.37
CA GLN A 177 -0.24 -9.72 -5.36
C GLN A 177 0.88 -8.75 -5.77
N LEU A 178 0.58 -7.46 -5.97
CA LEU A 178 1.61 -6.46 -6.27
C LEU A 178 2.59 -6.28 -5.12
N ILE A 179 2.11 -6.14 -3.88
CA ILE A 179 2.96 -6.03 -2.69
C ILE A 179 3.91 -7.24 -2.59
N ALA A 180 3.40 -8.45 -2.87
CA ALA A 180 4.19 -9.68 -2.80
C ALA A 180 5.20 -9.81 -3.95
N ARG A 181 4.85 -9.41 -5.19
CA ARG A 181 5.65 -9.60 -6.40
C ARG A 181 6.70 -8.52 -6.63
N LEU A 182 6.47 -7.28 -6.18
CA LEU A 182 7.40 -6.18 -6.42
C LEU A 182 8.83 -6.46 -5.93
N PRO A 183 9.09 -7.04 -4.75
CA PRO A 183 10.46 -7.42 -4.34
C PRO A 183 11.11 -8.43 -5.29
N THR A 184 10.34 -9.41 -5.78
CA THR A 184 10.83 -10.39 -6.75
C THR A 184 11.18 -9.72 -8.08
N ILE A 185 10.28 -8.87 -8.60
CA ILE A 185 10.52 -8.11 -9.84
C ILE A 185 11.78 -7.24 -9.71
N MET A 186 11.96 -6.58 -8.55
CA MET A 186 13.11 -5.73 -8.31
C MET A 186 14.44 -6.50 -8.31
N THR A 187 14.44 -7.75 -7.84
CA THR A 187 15.65 -8.58 -7.85
C THR A 187 16.05 -9.07 -9.24
N TYR A 188 15.11 -9.16 -10.19
CA TYR A 188 15.40 -9.48 -11.59
C TYR A 188 15.69 -8.24 -12.44
N ALA A 189 15.36 -7.04 -11.97
CA ALA A 189 15.47 -5.79 -12.72
C ALA A 189 16.88 -5.21 -12.69
#